data_ad7589dac3398e214aaf8cc00eb2be79
#
_entry.id   ad7589dac3398e214aaf8cc00eb2be79
#
_cell.length_a   1.000
_cell.length_b   1.000
_cell.length_c   1.000
_cell.angle_alpha   90.00
_cell.angle_beta   90.00
_cell.angle_gamma   90.00
#
_symmetry.space_group_name_H-M   'P 1'
#
loop_
_entity.id
_entity.type
_entity.pdbx_description
1 polymer ?
#
loop_
_entity_poly.entity_id
_entity_poly.type
_entity_poly.pdbx_seq_one_letter_code
_entity_poly.pdbx_strand_id
1 'polypeptide(L)'
;MKKLIILVLGLALLPFSSGAQNSSSIDLKNLFGDLRARHIGPALMSGRINDMEVHPTNNQIIYAGTAGGGVWKSNDAGTTFNPIFDDHSQSIGALAIDPNDPDNVIYVGTGETWTR
;
A
#
# COMPACT_ATOMS: atom_id res chain seq x y z
N MET A 1 29.98 17.25 60.19
CA MET A 1 29.63 16.08 59.35
C MET A 1 28.15 16.07 58.88
N LYS A 2 27.15 16.43 59.71
CA LYS A 2 25.73 16.46 59.27
C LYS A 2 25.40 17.48 58.18
N LYS A 3 26.08 18.64 58.13
CA LYS A 3 25.84 19.68 57.11
C LYS A 3 26.40 19.32 55.72
N LEU A 4 27.41 18.48 55.65
CA LEU A 4 28.01 18.02 54.37
C LEU A 4 27.09 17.02 53.65
N ILE A 5 26.40 16.17 54.40
CA ILE A 5 25.50 15.17 53.88
C ILE A 5 24.28 15.82 53.22
N ILE A 6 23.76 16.92 53.77
CA ILE A 6 22.63 17.67 53.21
C ILE A 6 22.98 18.31 51.87
N LEU A 7 24.22 18.79 51.72
CA LEU A 7 24.68 19.41 50.48
C LEU A 7 24.82 18.39 49.34
N VAL A 8 25.29 17.17 49.67
CA VAL A 8 25.40 16.08 48.67
C VAL A 8 24.04 15.56 48.26
N LEU A 9 23.05 15.49 49.19
CA LEU A 9 21.71 15.03 48.90
C LEU A 9 20.91 16.04 48.02
N GLY A 10 21.21 17.36 48.20
CA GLY A 10 20.58 18.42 47.40
C GLY A 10 21.03 18.43 45.91
N LEU A 11 22.27 17.97 45.65
CA LEU A 11 22.80 17.94 44.27
C LEU A 11 22.23 16.78 43.43
N ALA A 12 21.73 15.74 44.07
CA ALA A 12 21.14 14.55 43.39
C ALA A 12 19.71 14.78 42.87
N LEU A 13 19.09 15.92 43.20
CA LEU A 13 17.70 16.24 42.84
C LEU A 13 17.57 17.27 41.69
N LEU A 14 18.65 17.56 40.97
CA LEU A 14 18.54 18.39 39.78
C LEU A 14 17.79 17.63 38.69
N PRO A 15 16.62 18.14 38.20
CA PRO A 15 15.95 17.51 37.11
C PRO A 15 16.82 17.57 35.84
N PHE A 16 17.20 16.45 35.33
CA PHE A 16 17.78 16.33 34.00
C PHE A 16 16.69 16.73 33.02
N SER A 17 16.63 17.98 32.60
CA SER A 17 15.82 18.41 31.49
C SER A 17 16.48 17.86 30.23
N SER A 18 16.03 16.67 29.80
CA SER A 18 16.28 16.21 28.44
C SER A 18 15.58 17.19 27.50
N GLY A 19 16.34 18.06 26.87
CA GLY A 19 15.87 18.89 25.79
C GLY A 19 15.34 17.97 24.70
N ALA A 20 14.02 17.89 24.56
CA ALA A 20 13.42 17.28 23.41
C ALA A 20 13.94 18.03 22.18
N GLN A 21 14.69 17.33 21.34
CA GLN A 21 15.09 17.87 20.05
C GLN A 21 13.78 18.19 19.29
N ASN A 22 13.56 19.48 19.08
CA ASN A 22 12.55 19.95 18.15
C ASN A 22 12.93 19.37 16.77
N SER A 23 12.41 18.21 16.44
CA SER A 23 12.41 17.75 15.07
C SER A 23 11.56 18.75 14.29
N SER A 24 12.21 19.73 13.66
CA SER A 24 11.54 20.55 12.66
C SER A 24 10.98 19.60 11.64
N SER A 25 9.68 19.37 11.68
CA SER A 25 8.99 18.64 10.64
C SER A 25 9.22 19.39 9.33
N ILE A 26 10.04 18.80 8.47
CA ILE A 26 10.25 19.33 7.12
C ILE A 26 8.88 19.31 6.47
N ASP A 27 8.33 20.50 6.20
CA ASP A 27 7.07 20.60 5.46
C ASP A 27 7.34 20.25 4.00
N LEU A 28 7.12 18.99 3.68
CA LEU A 28 7.33 18.41 2.35
C LEU A 28 6.54 19.17 1.27
N LYS A 29 5.40 19.76 1.64
CA LYS A 29 4.57 20.54 0.73
C LYS A 29 5.27 21.84 0.30
N ASN A 30 5.97 22.49 1.24
CA ASN A 30 6.74 23.69 0.92
C ASN A 30 8.03 23.37 0.14
N LEU A 31 8.59 22.16 0.33
CA LEU A 31 9.81 21.75 -0.34
C LEU A 31 9.56 21.26 -1.78
N PHE A 32 8.48 20.54 -2.01
CA PHE A 32 8.16 19.88 -3.28
C PHE A 32 6.95 20.46 -4.00
N GLY A 33 6.28 21.47 -3.41
CA GLY A 33 5.07 22.04 -3.99
C GLY A 33 3.89 21.03 -3.95
N ASP A 34 2.97 21.18 -4.88
CA ASP A 34 1.80 20.32 -5.01
C ASP A 34 2.07 19.12 -5.95
N LEU A 35 3.20 18.45 -5.73
CA LEU A 35 3.53 17.22 -6.49
C LEU A 35 2.58 16.11 -6.06
N ARG A 36 1.65 15.79 -6.94
CA ARG A 36 0.74 14.66 -6.76
C ARG A 36 1.30 13.44 -7.48
N ALA A 37 1.39 12.33 -6.78
CA ALA A 37 1.63 11.07 -7.43
C ALA A 37 0.48 10.78 -8.41
N ARG A 38 0.81 10.58 -9.69
CA ARG A 38 -0.15 10.16 -10.70
C ARG A 38 -0.05 8.66 -10.89
N HIS A 39 -1.16 7.98 -10.78
CA HIS A 39 -1.23 6.58 -11.13
C HIS A 39 -1.03 6.41 -12.64
N ILE A 40 -0.01 5.68 -13.04
CA ILE A 40 0.36 5.49 -14.46
C ILE A 40 0.01 4.10 -14.99
N GLY A 41 -0.79 3.33 -14.24
CA GLY A 41 -1.23 1.99 -14.61
C GLY A 41 -0.34 0.87 -14.05
N PRO A 42 -0.59 -0.40 -14.44
CA PRO A 42 0.10 -1.57 -13.91
C PRO A 42 1.54 -1.75 -14.42
N ALA A 43 2.19 -0.67 -14.82
CA ALA A 43 3.56 -0.67 -15.33
C ALA A 43 4.58 -0.77 -14.20
N LEU A 44 4.51 -1.81 -13.39
CA LEU A 44 5.44 -2.01 -12.30
C LEU A 44 6.48 -3.05 -12.64
N MET A 45 7.63 -2.93 -11.99
CA MET A 45 8.86 -3.69 -12.23
C MET A 45 8.74 -5.21 -12.12
N SER A 46 7.63 -5.72 -11.68
CA SER A 46 7.28 -7.13 -11.67
C SER A 46 5.95 -7.40 -12.39
N GLY A 47 5.61 -6.54 -13.36
CA GLY A 47 4.34 -6.46 -14.06
C GLY A 47 3.93 -7.69 -14.86
N ARG A 48 4.28 -8.89 -14.38
CA ARG A 48 3.74 -10.12 -14.94
C ARG A 48 2.25 -10.20 -14.61
N ILE A 49 1.42 -10.28 -15.63
CA ILE A 49 0.03 -10.67 -15.50
C ILE A 49 0.01 -12.18 -15.30
N ASN A 50 -0.53 -12.62 -14.17
CA ASN A 50 -0.64 -14.03 -13.84
C ASN A 50 -1.93 -14.61 -14.36
N ASP A 51 -3.01 -13.82 -14.35
CA ASP A 51 -4.31 -14.29 -14.76
C ASP A 51 -5.16 -13.15 -15.31
N MET A 52 -6.07 -13.47 -16.23
CA MET A 52 -7.01 -12.53 -16.83
C MET A 52 -8.38 -13.20 -16.98
N GLU A 53 -9.39 -12.52 -16.47
CA GLU A 53 -10.78 -12.97 -16.59
C GLU A 53 -11.63 -11.95 -17.33
N VAL A 54 -12.45 -12.42 -18.26
CA VAL A 54 -13.39 -11.59 -19.01
C VAL A 54 -14.80 -11.91 -18.55
N HIS A 55 -15.60 -10.88 -18.31
CA HIS A 55 -16.98 -11.05 -17.88
C HIS A 55 -17.79 -11.87 -18.92
N PRO A 56 -18.54 -12.91 -18.51
CA PRO A 56 -19.11 -13.89 -19.42
C PRO A 56 -20.17 -13.32 -20.39
N THR A 57 -20.82 -12.22 -20.02
CA THR A 57 -21.88 -11.60 -20.84
C THR A 57 -21.51 -10.19 -21.34
N ASN A 58 -20.42 -9.59 -20.83
CA ASN A 58 -20.00 -8.24 -21.21
C ASN A 58 -18.49 -8.18 -21.45
N ASN A 59 -18.07 -8.33 -22.67
CA ASN A 59 -16.65 -8.33 -23.07
C ASN A 59 -15.91 -6.99 -22.81
N GLN A 60 -16.60 -5.93 -22.42
CA GLN A 60 -15.97 -4.68 -22.04
C GLN A 60 -15.34 -4.75 -20.63
N ILE A 61 -15.84 -5.67 -19.79
CA ILE A 61 -15.35 -5.85 -18.43
C ILE A 61 -14.26 -6.93 -18.43
N ILE A 62 -13.05 -6.51 -18.07
CA ILE A 62 -11.87 -7.38 -17.99
C ILE A 62 -11.21 -7.17 -16.63
N TYR A 63 -10.84 -8.26 -15.98
CA TYR A 63 -10.03 -8.24 -14.76
C TYR A 63 -8.63 -8.79 -15.06
N ALA A 64 -7.61 -8.15 -14.49
CA ALA A 64 -6.22 -8.58 -14.62
C ALA A 64 -5.60 -8.72 -13.23
N GLY A 65 -5.13 -9.91 -12.92
CA GLY A 65 -4.38 -10.23 -11.71
C GLY A 65 -2.89 -10.18 -11.96
N THR A 66 -2.17 -9.39 -11.19
CA THR A 66 -0.73 -9.17 -11.38
C THR A 66 0.10 -9.77 -10.24
N ALA A 67 1.32 -10.19 -10.54
CA ALA A 67 2.22 -10.80 -9.55
C ALA A 67 2.65 -9.87 -8.40
N GLY A 68 2.50 -8.56 -8.56
CA GLY A 68 2.94 -7.61 -7.54
C GLY A 68 2.26 -6.24 -7.64
N GLY A 69 1.12 -6.15 -8.30
CA GLY A 69 0.36 -4.90 -8.48
C GLY A 69 -1.14 -5.06 -8.25
N GLY A 70 -1.55 -6.10 -7.52
CA GLY A 70 -2.96 -6.33 -7.17
C GLY A 70 -3.83 -6.73 -8.35
N VAL A 71 -5.13 -6.43 -8.23
CA VAL A 71 -6.15 -6.69 -9.24
C VAL A 71 -6.58 -5.38 -9.90
N TRP A 72 -6.67 -5.43 -11.22
CA TRP A 72 -7.07 -4.30 -12.06
C TRP A 72 -8.33 -4.63 -12.83
N LYS A 73 -9.22 -3.65 -12.98
CA LYS A 73 -10.46 -3.77 -13.74
C LYS A 73 -10.50 -2.79 -14.89
N SER A 74 -10.84 -3.27 -16.06
CA SER A 74 -11.24 -2.48 -17.21
C SER A 74 -12.75 -2.54 -17.38
N ASN A 75 -13.35 -1.44 -17.85
CA ASN A 75 -14.76 -1.37 -18.27
C ASN A 75 -14.90 -0.94 -19.75
N ASP A 76 -13.81 -0.91 -20.49
CA ASP A 76 -13.69 -0.40 -21.85
C ASP A 76 -12.88 -1.33 -22.77
N ALA A 77 -13.05 -2.64 -22.57
CA ALA A 77 -12.39 -3.69 -23.35
C ALA A 77 -10.85 -3.60 -23.30
N GLY A 78 -10.28 -3.19 -22.14
CA GLY A 78 -8.83 -3.15 -21.94
C GLY A 78 -8.15 -1.85 -22.36
N THR A 79 -8.91 -0.83 -22.74
CA THR A 79 -8.33 0.47 -23.10
C THR A 79 -7.76 1.18 -21.86
N THR A 80 -8.49 1.12 -20.74
CA THR A 80 -8.02 1.65 -19.45
C THR A 80 -8.22 0.63 -18.35
N PHE A 81 -7.32 0.65 -17.36
CA PHE A 81 -7.40 -0.21 -16.18
C PHE A 81 -7.35 0.62 -14.91
N ASN A 82 -8.23 0.30 -13.96
CA ASN A 82 -8.26 0.90 -12.64
C ASN A 82 -7.97 -0.16 -11.57
N PRO A 83 -7.16 0.14 -10.55
CA PRO A 83 -6.92 -0.80 -9.47
C PRO A 83 -8.18 -0.93 -8.61
N ILE A 84 -8.47 -2.14 -8.16
CA ILE A 84 -9.64 -2.44 -7.34
C ILE A 84 -9.29 -3.22 -6.06
N PHE A 85 -7.99 -3.43 -5.78
CA PHE A 85 -7.54 -4.33 -4.71
C PHE A 85 -6.38 -3.76 -3.88
N ASP A 86 -6.25 -2.44 -3.82
CA ASP A 86 -5.09 -1.75 -3.23
C ASP A 86 -4.95 -1.95 -1.72
N ASP A 87 -6.05 -2.19 -1.01
CA ASP A 87 -6.07 -2.41 0.44
C ASP A 87 -5.74 -3.86 0.86
N HIS A 88 -5.41 -4.72 -0.11
CA HIS A 88 -5.18 -6.14 0.11
C HIS A 88 -3.79 -6.59 -0.37
N SER A 89 -3.53 -7.91 -0.32
CA SER A 89 -2.28 -8.48 -0.83
C SER A 89 -2.10 -8.19 -2.32
N GLN A 90 -0.97 -7.61 -2.69
CA GLN A 90 -0.69 -7.20 -4.06
C GLN A 90 -0.21 -8.33 -4.97
N SER A 91 0.15 -9.48 -4.40
CA SER A 91 0.54 -10.67 -5.17
C SER A 91 -0.71 -11.50 -5.49
N ILE A 92 -1.06 -11.59 -6.75
CA ILE A 92 -2.23 -12.33 -7.24
C ILE A 92 -1.77 -13.53 -8.06
N GLY A 93 -2.24 -14.72 -7.67
CA GLY A 93 -1.92 -15.98 -8.35
C GLY A 93 -2.99 -16.43 -9.32
N ALA A 94 -4.26 -16.16 -9.02
CA ALA A 94 -5.40 -16.56 -9.84
C ALA A 94 -6.62 -15.64 -9.62
N LEU A 95 -7.47 -15.55 -10.64
CA LEU A 95 -8.77 -14.89 -10.60
C LEU A 95 -9.85 -15.87 -11.08
N ALA A 96 -11.09 -15.68 -10.61
CA ALA A 96 -12.26 -16.34 -11.19
C ALA A 96 -13.50 -15.48 -10.95
N ILE A 97 -14.33 -15.32 -11.97
CA ILE A 97 -15.63 -14.65 -11.86
C ILE A 97 -16.68 -15.69 -11.47
N ASP A 98 -17.56 -15.36 -10.51
CA ASP A 98 -18.66 -16.26 -10.15
C ASP A 98 -19.66 -16.36 -11.32
N PRO A 99 -19.88 -17.56 -11.86
CA PRO A 99 -20.81 -17.73 -12.99
C PRO A 99 -22.27 -17.47 -12.62
N ASN A 100 -22.62 -17.49 -11.32
CA ASN A 100 -23.99 -17.24 -10.84
C ASN A 100 -24.24 -15.75 -10.57
N ASP A 101 -23.20 -14.99 -10.24
CA ASP A 101 -23.28 -13.55 -9.98
C ASP A 101 -22.04 -12.83 -10.53
N PRO A 102 -21.87 -12.79 -11.85
CA PRO A 102 -20.67 -12.27 -12.47
C PRO A 102 -20.49 -10.75 -12.32
N ASP A 103 -21.58 -10.04 -12.04
CA ASP A 103 -21.55 -8.58 -11.87
C ASP A 103 -20.98 -8.15 -10.50
N ASN A 104 -21.15 -8.99 -9.47
CA ASN A 104 -20.85 -8.60 -8.09
C ASN A 104 -19.76 -9.44 -7.41
N VAL A 105 -19.49 -10.66 -7.91
CA VAL A 105 -18.59 -11.60 -7.21
C VAL A 105 -17.41 -12.01 -8.08
N ILE A 106 -16.22 -11.72 -7.58
CA ILE A 106 -14.96 -12.20 -8.12
C ILE A 106 -14.13 -12.87 -7.00
N TYR A 107 -13.62 -14.03 -7.26
CA TYR A 107 -12.69 -14.75 -6.38
C TYR A 107 -11.25 -14.36 -6.72
N VAL A 108 -10.49 -14.02 -5.70
CA VAL A 108 -9.09 -13.62 -5.84
C VAL A 108 -8.20 -14.56 -5.04
N GLY A 109 -7.40 -15.35 -5.72
CA GLY A 109 -6.33 -16.16 -5.13
C GLY A 109 -5.07 -15.33 -4.95
N THR A 110 -4.73 -15.00 -3.70
CA THR A 110 -3.52 -14.28 -3.38
C THR A 110 -2.31 -15.22 -3.26
N GLY A 111 -1.12 -14.70 -3.53
CA GLY A 111 0.12 -15.47 -3.52
C GLY A 111 0.67 -15.70 -4.92
N GLU A 112 1.83 -16.33 -5.00
CA GLU A 112 2.51 -16.59 -6.27
C GLU A 112 2.48 -18.08 -6.60
N THR A 113 2.06 -18.42 -7.81
CA THR A 113 1.97 -19.80 -8.29
C THR A 113 3.35 -20.40 -8.53
N TRP A 114 4.37 -19.57 -8.72
CA TRP A 114 5.75 -19.97 -9.00
C TRP A 114 6.66 -19.56 -7.85
N THR A 115 6.91 -20.49 -6.94
CA THR A 115 8.04 -20.39 -6.02
C THR A 115 9.28 -20.94 -6.71
N ARG A 116 10.32 -20.12 -6.79
CA ARG A 116 11.66 -20.58 -7.16
C ARG A 116 12.36 -21.15 -5.95
#